data_24d7bc2f44dabbe4f50aa427f78e0089
#
_entry.id   24d7bc2f44dabbe4f50aa427f78e0089
#
_cell.length_a   1.000
_cell.length_b   1.000
_cell.length_c   1.000
_cell.angle_alpha   90.00
_cell.angle_beta   90.00
_cell.angle_gamma   90.00
#
_symmetry.space_group_name_H-M   'P 1'
#
loop_
_entity.id
_entity.type
_entity.pdbx_description
1 polymer ?
#
loop_
_entity_poly.entity_id
_entity_poly.type
_entity_poly.pdbx_seq_one_letter_code
_entity_poly.pdbx_strand_id
1 'polypeptide(L)'
;MLFRSGDSMIDGGISDGDLLIVDSAITASHGDIVIAAVDGEFTVKKLQLRPTVQLIPMNSAYSPITISSEDTLDVFGVVIHVVKAMR
;
A
#
# COMPACT_ATOMS: atom_id res chain seq x y z
N MET A 1 -6.64 -11.42 5.59
CA MET A 1 -5.30 -11.43 6.18
C MET A 1 -5.08 -10.15 6.97
N LEU A 2 -4.40 -10.25 8.09
CA LEU A 2 -4.05 -9.09 8.91
C LEU A 2 -2.61 -8.67 8.63
N PHE A 3 -2.39 -7.36 8.56
CA PHE A 3 -1.07 -6.79 8.31
C PHE A 3 -0.90 -5.55 9.21
N ARG A 4 0.26 -5.42 9.86
CA ARG A 4 0.56 -4.26 10.69
C ARG A 4 1.28 -3.20 9.85
N SER A 5 0.75 -2.00 9.80
CA SER A 5 1.33 -0.96 8.96
C SER A 5 2.42 -0.16 9.68
N GLY A 6 3.31 0.43 8.90
CA GLY A 6 4.21 1.50 9.34
C GLY A 6 3.59 2.88 9.12
N ASP A 7 4.41 3.90 8.99
CA ASP A 7 3.97 5.30 8.99
C ASP A 7 3.78 5.91 7.59
N SER A 8 4.03 5.17 6.50
CA SER A 8 3.99 5.73 5.14
C SER A 8 2.59 6.12 4.67
N MET A 9 1.54 5.73 5.39
CA MET A 9 0.14 5.99 5.03
C MET A 9 -0.59 6.86 6.06
N ILE A 10 0.12 7.64 6.87
CA ILE A 10 -0.47 8.45 7.94
C ILE A 10 -1.52 9.41 7.40
N ASP A 11 -1.23 10.12 6.31
CA ASP A 11 -2.14 11.09 5.71
C ASP A 11 -3.36 10.43 5.05
N GLY A 12 -3.30 9.13 4.82
CA GLY A 12 -4.41 8.33 4.30
C GLY A 12 -5.28 7.69 5.37
N GLY A 13 -5.06 8.03 6.64
CA GLY A 13 -5.85 7.49 7.75
C GLY A 13 -5.33 6.18 8.32
N ILE A 14 -4.15 5.75 7.92
CA ILE A 14 -3.51 4.52 8.43
C ILE A 14 -2.31 4.93 9.27
N SER A 15 -2.37 4.65 10.56
CA SER A 15 -1.32 5.02 11.50
C SER A 15 -0.42 3.83 11.79
N ASP A 16 0.79 4.12 12.29
CA ASP A 16 1.72 3.08 12.72
C ASP A 16 1.06 2.18 13.78
N GLY A 17 1.18 0.88 13.58
CA GLY A 17 0.60 -0.11 14.47
C GLY A 17 -0.84 -0.50 14.17
N ASP A 18 -1.54 0.20 13.26
CA ASP A 18 -2.88 -0.20 12.83
C ASP A 18 -2.83 -1.57 12.16
N LEU A 19 -3.91 -2.33 12.31
CA LEU A 19 -4.06 -3.61 11.63
C LEU A 19 -4.86 -3.41 10.35
N LEU A 20 -4.39 -4.03 9.27
CA LEU A 20 -5.03 -3.95 7.97
C LEU A 20 -5.66 -5.29 7.63
N ILE A 21 -6.91 -5.26 7.17
CA ILE A 21 -7.57 -6.44 6.64
C ILE A 21 -7.44 -6.39 5.12
N VAL A 22 -6.83 -7.43 4.57
CA VAL A 22 -6.41 -7.49 3.17
C VAL A 22 -7.12 -8.62 2.47
N ASP A 23 -7.71 -8.33 1.31
CA ASP A 23 -8.31 -9.33 0.44
C ASP A 23 -7.39 -9.58 -0.75
N SER A 24 -6.84 -10.77 -0.83
CA SER A 24 -5.93 -11.15 -1.91
C SER A 24 -6.65 -11.64 -3.17
N ALA A 25 -7.97 -11.82 -3.11
CA ALA A 25 -8.77 -12.26 -4.26
C ALA A 25 -9.24 -11.09 -5.13
N ILE A 26 -9.18 -9.85 -4.61
CA ILE A 26 -9.60 -8.66 -5.36
C ILE A 26 -8.48 -8.23 -6.30
N THR A 27 -8.82 -7.99 -7.57
CA THR A 27 -7.90 -7.35 -8.51
C THR A 27 -7.79 -5.88 -8.18
N ALA A 28 -6.57 -5.40 -7.92
CA ALA A 28 -6.35 -4.03 -7.53
C ALA A 28 -6.65 -3.06 -8.68
N SER A 29 -7.30 -1.95 -8.34
CA SER A 29 -7.66 -0.88 -9.26
C SER A 29 -6.89 0.39 -8.93
N HIS A 30 -6.85 1.33 -9.87
CA HIS A 30 -6.26 2.64 -9.65
C HIS A 30 -6.91 3.31 -8.43
N GLY A 31 -6.09 3.75 -7.50
CA GLY A 31 -6.54 4.41 -6.28
C GLY A 31 -6.71 3.49 -5.07
N ASP A 32 -6.64 2.17 -5.25
CA ASP A 32 -6.75 1.24 -4.13
C ASP A 32 -5.52 1.31 -3.23
N ILE A 33 -5.75 1.10 -1.93
CA ILE A 33 -4.66 0.87 -0.98
C ILE A 33 -4.30 -0.61 -1.06
N VAL A 34 -3.04 -0.90 -1.30
CA VAL A 34 -2.58 -2.27 -1.54
C VAL A 34 -1.42 -2.65 -0.63
N ILE A 35 -1.28 -3.94 -0.40
CA ILE A 35 -0.03 -4.54 0.07
C ILE A 35 0.70 -5.02 -1.17
N ALA A 36 1.90 -4.53 -1.38
CA ALA A 36 2.69 -4.87 -2.55
C ALA A 36 4.12 -5.18 -2.16
N ALA A 37 4.78 -6.00 -2.96
CA ALA A 37 6.21 -6.25 -2.85
C ALA A 37 6.90 -5.63 -4.06
N VAL A 38 7.90 -4.80 -3.80
CA VAL A 38 8.76 -4.22 -4.83
C VAL A 38 10.15 -4.80 -4.59
N ASP A 39 10.63 -5.56 -5.58
CA ASP A 39 11.94 -6.23 -5.49
C ASP A 39 12.10 -7.03 -4.18
N GLY A 40 11.01 -7.67 -3.76
CA GLY A 40 10.98 -8.53 -2.59
C GLY A 40 10.66 -7.84 -1.26
N GLU A 41 10.51 -6.52 -1.23
CA GLU A 41 10.17 -5.79 -0.02
C GLU A 41 8.68 -5.43 0.01
N PHE A 42 7.99 -5.85 1.08
CA PHE A 42 6.56 -5.54 1.25
C PHE A 42 6.35 -4.11 1.73
N THR A 43 5.33 -3.48 1.19
CA THR A 43 4.94 -2.12 1.55
C THR A 43 3.43 -1.94 1.42
N VAL A 44 2.89 -0.97 2.15
CA VAL A 44 1.48 -0.54 2.06
C VAL A 44 1.47 0.82 1.39
N LYS A 45 0.83 0.91 0.24
CA LYS A 45 0.81 2.14 -0.54
C LYS A 45 -0.51 2.25 -1.30
N LYS A 46 -0.79 3.46 -1.77
CA LYS A 46 -1.88 3.69 -2.72
C LYS A 46 -1.38 3.38 -4.13
N LEU A 47 -2.11 2.55 -4.85
CA LEU A 47 -1.73 2.16 -6.21
C LEU A 47 -2.19 3.20 -7.20
N GLN A 48 -1.27 3.68 -8.03
CA GLN A 48 -1.58 4.50 -9.19
C GLN A 48 -1.21 3.71 -10.44
N LEU A 49 -2.16 3.59 -11.37
CA LEU A 49 -1.93 2.89 -12.63
C LEU A 49 -1.73 3.85 -13.81
N ARG A 50 -2.23 5.08 -13.70
CA ARG A 50 -2.19 6.07 -14.76
C ARG A 50 -1.77 7.43 -14.22
N PRO A 51 -0.99 8.21 -14.98
CA PRO A 51 -0.42 7.94 -16.30
C PRO A 51 0.72 6.94 -16.32
N THR A 52 1.33 6.68 -15.15
CA THR A 52 2.39 5.69 -14.98
C THR A 52 2.07 4.87 -13.73
N VAL A 53 2.66 3.67 -13.65
CA VAL A 53 2.48 2.82 -12.47
C VAL A 53 3.36 3.35 -11.35
N GLN A 54 2.74 3.75 -10.25
CA GLN A 54 3.43 4.23 -9.07
C GLN A 54 2.79 3.68 -7.80
N LEU A 55 3.60 3.57 -6.77
CA LEU A 55 3.13 3.32 -5.41
C LEU A 55 3.26 4.63 -4.63
N ILE A 56 2.13 5.17 -4.19
CA ILE A 56 2.05 6.50 -3.59
C ILE A 56 1.95 6.36 -2.07
N PRO A 57 2.94 6.84 -1.31
CA PRO A 57 2.81 6.96 0.13
C PRO A 57 1.86 8.10 0.47
N MET A 58 1.04 7.92 1.51
CA MET A 58 0.17 8.99 2.00
C MET A 58 0.83 9.66 3.21
N ASN A 59 2.06 10.08 3.01
CA ASN A 59 2.87 10.78 4.01
C ASN A 59 3.85 11.69 3.27
N SER A 60 3.81 12.98 3.54
CA SER A 60 4.63 13.98 2.85
C SER A 60 6.14 13.80 3.07
N ALA A 61 6.55 13.02 4.07
CA ALA A 61 7.96 12.70 4.32
C ALA A 61 8.53 11.69 3.33
N TYR A 62 7.67 11.02 2.53
CA TYR A 62 8.10 10.00 1.58
C TYR A 62 7.75 10.39 0.16
N SER A 63 8.53 9.89 -0.79
CA SER A 63 8.31 10.13 -2.22
C SER A 63 7.61 8.94 -2.88
N PRO A 64 6.82 9.17 -3.94
CA PRO A 64 6.25 8.08 -4.72
C PRO A 64 7.33 7.17 -5.32
N ILE A 65 7.01 5.88 -5.40
CA ILE A 65 7.87 4.89 -6.03
C ILE A 65 7.35 4.64 -7.44
N THR A 66 8.11 5.04 -8.45
CA THR A 66 7.76 4.76 -9.85
C THR A 66 8.21 3.35 -10.21
N ILE A 67 7.30 2.56 -10.77
CA ILE A 67 7.58 1.19 -11.18
C ILE A 67 7.95 1.20 -12.65
N SER A 68 9.19 0.81 -12.95
CA SER A 68 9.68 0.69 -14.33
C SER A 68 9.53 -0.74 -14.82
N SER A 69 9.78 -0.95 -16.11
CA SER A 69 9.73 -2.28 -16.71
C SER A 69 10.80 -3.24 -16.15
N GLU A 70 11.82 -2.69 -15.49
CA GLU A 70 12.89 -3.49 -14.89
C GLU A 70 12.59 -3.92 -13.45
N ASP A 71 11.58 -3.28 -12.83
CA ASP A 71 11.21 -3.58 -11.45
C ASP A 71 10.26 -4.76 -11.39
N THR A 72 10.35 -5.52 -10.29
CA THR A 72 9.40 -6.57 -9.99
C THR A 72 8.37 -6.04 -9.00
N LEU A 73 7.13 -5.91 -9.45
CA LEU A 73 6.01 -5.49 -8.61
C LEU A 73 5.02 -6.65 -8.48
N ASP A 74 4.80 -7.09 -7.25
CA ASP A 74 3.77 -8.07 -6.92
C ASP A 74 2.75 -7.41 -6.00
N VAL A 75 1.50 -7.29 -6.45
CA VAL A 75 0.41 -6.82 -5.60
C VAL A 75 -0.17 -8.03 -4.87
N PHE A 76 0.03 -8.07 -3.57
CA PHE A 76 -0.41 -9.18 -2.73
C PHE A 76 -1.93 -9.13 -2.48
N GLY A 77 -2.49 -7.95 -2.25
CA GLY A 77 -3.91 -7.80 -2.00
C GLY A 77 -4.30 -6.35 -1.79
N VAL A 78 -5.61 -6.15 -1.70
CA VAL A 78 -6.24 -4.83 -1.51
C VAL A 78 -6.64 -4.68 -0.05
N VAL A 79 -6.29 -3.55 0.55
CA VAL A 79 -6.70 -3.23 1.92
C VAL A 79 -8.17 -2.83 1.89
N ILE A 80 -9.01 -3.60 2.58
CA ILE A 80 -10.46 -3.37 2.61
C ILE A 80 -10.95 -2.75 3.92
N HIS A 81 -10.20 -2.94 5.01
CA HIS A 81 -10.52 -2.35 6.31
C HIS A 81 -9.26 -2.02 7.08
N VAL A 82 -9.35 -1.00 7.92
CA VAL A 82 -8.31 -0.62 8.87
C VAL A 82 -8.87 -0.75 10.28
N VAL A 83 -8.18 -1.51 11.13
CA VAL A 83 -8.52 -1.63 12.55
C VAL A 83 -7.57 -0.72 13.31
N LYS A 84 -8.13 0.35 13.91
CA LYS A 84 -7.33 1.38 14.57
C LYS A 84 -6.82 0.88 15.93
N ALA A 85 -5.55 1.17 16.19
CA ALA A 85 -4.98 0.93 17.52
C ALA A 85 -5.48 2.04 18.45
N MET A 86 -5.97 1.63 19.64
CA MET A 86 -6.42 2.58 20.67
C MET A 86 -5.27 3.03 21.55
N ARG A 87 -4.17 2.28 21.55
CA ARG A 87 -3.01 2.57 22.41
C ARG A 87 -1.74 2.15 21.70
#